data_502ec49109b8968309dd2b1cfd1d19b8
#
_entry.id   502ec49109b8968309dd2b1cfd1d19b8
#
_cell.length_a   1.000
_cell.length_b   1.000
_cell.length_c   1.000
_cell.angle_alpha   90.00
_cell.angle_beta   90.00
_cell.angle_gamma   90.00
#
_symmetry.space_group_name_H-M   'P 1'
#
loop_
_entity.id
_entity.type
_entity.pdbx_description
1 polymer ?
#
loop_
_entity_poly.entity_id
_entity_poly.type
_entity_poly.pdbx_seq_one_letter_code
_entity_poly.pdbx_strand_id
1 'polypeptide(L)'
;AAEAQAKATRAPAGEASMAVDGVVVEGEYPHELTAASVRVLWRNDGETLWLAMVGQTTGWVSVGLAPELRMQGANYVIGAVEDGAVTVWDAYGTAPTGPTHPTDESLGGTHDITAFAGGEQDGVTTIEVALPLDSGDAYDKPLQPGATIPIIVAVGRSDAYDAGHAARGSATLTLDPAL
;
A
#
# COMPACT_ATOMS: atom_id res chain seq x y z
N ALA A 1 -52.92 -2.62 29.76
CA ALA A 1 -52.14 -3.00 28.58
C ALA A 1 -50.84 -2.20 28.63
N ALA A 2 -49.69 -2.85 28.98
CA ALA A 2 -48.37 -2.25 28.96
C ALA A 2 -47.66 -2.74 27.69
N GLU A 3 -47.38 -1.83 26.79
CA GLU A 3 -46.54 -2.10 25.61
C GLU A 3 -45.07 -2.24 26.03
N ALA A 4 -44.55 -3.42 25.82
CA ALA A 4 -43.13 -3.68 25.97
C ALA A 4 -42.37 -3.11 24.73
N GLN A 5 -41.65 -2.02 24.90
CA GLN A 5 -40.73 -1.52 23.87
C GLN A 5 -39.54 -2.49 23.80
N ALA A 6 -39.42 -3.18 22.68
CA ALA A 6 -38.25 -3.97 22.36
C ALA A 6 -37.05 -3.03 22.10
N LYS A 7 -36.07 -3.09 23.02
CA LYS A 7 -34.79 -2.42 22.87
C LYS A 7 -34.01 -3.11 21.76
N ALA A 8 -33.92 -2.48 20.60
CA ALA A 8 -33.06 -2.97 19.51
C ALA A 8 -31.60 -2.96 19.99
N THR A 9 -31.05 -4.14 20.25
CA THR A 9 -29.62 -4.33 20.49
C THR A 9 -28.93 -4.17 19.13
N ARG A 10 -28.18 -3.08 18.98
CA ARG A 10 -27.28 -2.91 17.84
C ARG A 10 -26.29 -4.07 17.84
N ALA A 11 -26.32 -4.88 16.81
CA ALA A 11 -25.30 -5.90 16.59
C ALA A 11 -23.91 -5.22 16.59
N PRO A 12 -22.86 -5.84 17.14
CA PRO A 12 -21.52 -5.33 16.97
C PRO A 12 -21.27 -5.18 15.47
N ALA A 13 -20.69 -4.05 15.07
CA ALA A 13 -20.25 -3.85 13.69
C ALA A 13 -19.28 -5.01 13.40
N GLY A 14 -19.73 -5.97 12.59
CA GLY A 14 -18.89 -7.03 12.11
C GLY A 14 -17.71 -6.37 11.42
N GLU A 15 -16.50 -6.88 11.66
CA GLU A 15 -15.32 -6.49 10.91
C GLU A 15 -15.69 -6.62 9.43
N ALA A 16 -15.79 -5.49 8.74
CA ALA A 16 -15.97 -5.50 7.30
C ALA A 16 -14.74 -6.24 6.75
N SER A 17 -14.97 -7.35 6.09
CA SER A 17 -13.92 -8.06 5.37
C SER A 17 -13.22 -7.03 4.49
N MET A 18 -11.92 -6.80 4.69
CA MET A 18 -11.15 -5.90 3.86
C MET A 18 -11.24 -6.41 2.42
N ALA A 19 -11.90 -5.66 1.58
CA ALA A 19 -11.94 -5.92 0.16
C ALA A 19 -10.79 -5.19 -0.50
N VAL A 20 -9.97 -5.90 -1.27
CA VAL A 20 -9.03 -5.30 -2.20
C VAL A 20 -9.76 -5.23 -3.53
N ASP A 21 -10.49 -4.15 -3.76
CA ASP A 21 -11.39 -4.02 -4.93
C ASP A 21 -11.10 -2.79 -5.82
N GLY A 22 -10.13 -1.97 -5.41
CA GLY A 22 -9.70 -0.78 -6.14
C GLY A 22 -10.52 0.47 -5.82
N VAL A 23 -11.39 0.41 -4.82
CA VAL A 23 -12.27 1.51 -4.40
C VAL A 23 -12.13 1.75 -2.90
N VAL A 24 -11.40 2.81 -2.54
CA VAL A 24 -11.26 3.19 -1.14
C VAL A 24 -12.49 3.95 -0.66
N VAL A 25 -13.18 3.40 0.33
CA VAL A 25 -14.35 4.02 0.96
C VAL A 25 -14.03 4.56 2.35
N GLU A 26 -14.83 5.53 2.81
CA GLU A 26 -14.64 6.12 4.13
C GLU A 26 -14.78 5.05 5.25
N GLY A 27 -13.79 5.03 6.16
CA GLY A 27 -13.79 4.11 7.30
C GLY A 27 -13.27 2.70 6.99
N GLU A 28 -12.87 2.42 5.76
CA GLU A 28 -12.28 1.14 5.37
C GLU A 28 -10.89 0.92 5.98
N TYR A 29 -10.06 1.96 5.95
CA TYR A 29 -8.73 1.97 6.54
C TYR A 29 -8.72 2.82 7.81
N PRO A 30 -8.25 2.30 8.96
CA PRO A 30 -8.19 3.07 10.21
C PRO A 30 -7.09 4.13 10.23
N HIS A 31 -6.09 3.99 9.37
CA HIS A 31 -4.93 4.87 9.33
C HIS A 31 -4.74 5.49 7.95
N GLU A 32 -4.35 6.76 7.93
CA GLU A 32 -3.96 7.45 6.70
C GLU A 32 -2.90 8.54 6.95
N LEU A 33 -2.14 8.83 5.91
CA LEU A 33 -1.26 9.98 5.81
C LEU A 33 -1.20 10.48 4.36
N THR A 34 -0.67 11.67 4.14
CA THR A 34 -0.44 12.20 2.80
C THR A 34 1.01 12.63 2.64
N ALA A 35 1.65 12.17 1.59
CA ALA A 35 2.99 12.57 1.17
C ALA A 35 3.09 12.56 -0.36
N ALA A 36 3.83 13.48 -0.95
CA ALA A 36 4.06 13.58 -2.41
C ALA A 36 2.77 13.51 -3.26
N SER A 37 1.68 14.12 -2.79
CA SER A 37 0.35 14.09 -3.43
C SER A 37 -0.30 12.68 -3.47
N VAL A 38 0.17 11.77 -2.63
CA VAL A 38 -0.43 10.44 -2.43
C VAL A 38 -1.00 10.36 -1.02
N ARG A 39 -2.27 9.98 -0.92
CA ARG A 39 -2.84 9.48 0.33
C ARG A 39 -2.43 8.01 0.45
N VAL A 40 -1.77 7.69 1.53
CA VAL A 40 -1.41 6.33 1.90
C VAL A 40 -2.31 5.91 3.05
N LEU A 41 -3.09 4.87 2.85
CA LEU A 41 -4.00 4.34 3.85
C LEU A 41 -3.57 2.91 4.18
N TRP A 42 -3.68 2.51 5.45
CA TRP A 42 -3.28 1.16 5.82
C TRP A 42 -4.06 0.60 7.00
N ARG A 43 -4.05 -0.70 7.04
CA ARG A 43 -4.49 -1.54 8.15
C ARG A 43 -3.59 -2.77 8.15
N ASN A 44 -3.32 -3.32 9.30
CA ASN A 44 -2.71 -4.64 9.42
C ASN A 44 -3.39 -5.46 10.51
N ASP A 45 -3.27 -6.77 10.38
CA ASP A 45 -3.44 -7.73 11.47
C ASP A 45 -2.07 -8.29 11.89
N GLY A 46 -2.02 -9.47 12.47
CA GLY A 46 -0.74 -10.09 12.87
C GLY A 46 0.10 -10.65 11.72
N GLU A 47 -0.43 -10.76 10.50
CA GLU A 47 0.18 -11.47 9.38
C GLU A 47 0.17 -10.67 8.07
N THR A 48 -0.85 -9.85 7.84
CA THR A 48 -1.10 -9.16 6.58
C THR A 48 -1.13 -7.65 6.76
N LEU A 49 -0.52 -6.94 5.81
CA LEU A 49 -0.67 -5.50 5.60
C LEU A 49 -1.58 -5.27 4.40
N TRP A 50 -2.66 -4.54 4.60
CA TRP A 50 -3.46 -3.94 3.53
C TRP A 50 -3.04 -2.49 3.37
N LEU A 51 -2.75 -2.10 2.14
CA LEU A 51 -2.23 -0.78 1.81
C LEU A 51 -3.00 -0.22 0.61
N ALA A 52 -3.47 1.01 0.72
CA ALA A 52 -4.03 1.75 -0.39
C ALA A 52 -3.19 2.98 -0.69
N MET A 53 -2.98 3.25 -1.97
CA MET A 53 -2.30 4.42 -2.50
C MET A 53 -3.25 5.17 -3.41
N VAL A 54 -3.61 6.41 -3.05
CA VAL A 54 -4.50 7.28 -3.84
C VAL A 54 -3.70 8.50 -4.26
N GLY A 55 -3.22 8.52 -5.48
CA GLY A 55 -2.31 9.55 -6.03
C GLY A 55 -3.01 10.51 -6.97
N GLN A 56 -2.72 11.81 -6.84
CA GLN A 56 -3.13 12.85 -7.78
C GLN A 56 -2.23 12.78 -9.02
N THR A 57 -2.40 11.75 -9.82
CA THR A 57 -1.58 11.44 -10.99
C THR A 57 -2.33 10.50 -11.92
N THR A 58 -1.93 10.44 -13.18
CA THR A 58 -2.27 9.39 -14.14
C THR A 58 -1.08 8.46 -14.41
N GLY A 59 0.02 8.61 -13.71
CA GLY A 59 1.15 7.69 -13.73
C GLY A 59 1.13 6.73 -12.54
N TRP A 60 2.14 5.88 -12.45
CA TRP A 60 2.25 4.94 -11.34
C TRP A 60 2.32 5.64 -9.98
N VAL A 61 1.85 4.97 -8.95
CA VAL A 61 1.98 5.34 -7.54
C VAL A 61 2.83 4.31 -6.81
N SER A 62 3.62 4.73 -5.81
CA SER A 62 4.46 3.82 -5.06
C SER A 62 4.62 4.19 -3.59
N VAL A 63 4.78 3.14 -2.77
CA VAL A 63 5.27 3.21 -1.40
C VAL A 63 6.48 2.28 -1.27
N GLY A 64 7.59 2.81 -0.77
CA GLY A 64 8.74 2.01 -0.35
C GLY A 64 8.75 1.88 1.17
N LEU A 65 8.65 0.65 1.66
CA LEU A 65 8.57 0.33 3.08
C LEU A 65 9.97 0.15 3.67
N ALA A 66 10.19 0.72 4.84
CA ALA A 66 11.40 0.57 5.65
C ALA A 66 12.74 0.78 4.89
N PRO A 67 12.91 1.90 4.14
CA PRO A 67 14.18 2.20 3.51
C PRO A 67 15.30 2.37 4.56
N GLU A 68 16.52 2.01 4.19
CA GLU A 68 17.71 2.21 5.04
C GLU A 68 18.42 3.52 4.73
N LEU A 69 18.66 3.77 3.45
CA LEU A 69 19.30 4.99 2.96
C LEU A 69 18.64 5.43 1.66
N ARG A 70 17.80 6.47 1.72
CA ARG A 70 17.01 6.95 0.58
C ARG A 70 16.18 5.79 -0.01
N MET A 71 16.50 5.32 -1.22
CA MET A 71 15.81 4.22 -1.89
C MET A 71 16.35 2.84 -1.47
N GLN A 72 17.60 2.77 -1.04
CA GLN A 72 18.25 1.51 -0.70
C GLN A 72 17.56 0.81 0.47
N GLY A 73 17.34 -0.47 0.32
CA GLY A 73 16.73 -1.32 1.33
C GLY A 73 15.21 -1.19 1.45
N ALA A 74 14.56 -0.34 0.64
CA ALA A 74 13.11 -0.25 0.63
C ALA A 74 12.49 -1.47 -0.05
N ASN A 75 11.45 -2.04 0.56
CA ASN A 75 10.52 -2.92 -0.10
C ASN A 75 9.45 -2.06 -0.79
N TYR A 76 9.41 -2.09 -2.11
CA TYR A 76 8.51 -1.27 -2.91
C TYR A 76 7.26 -2.00 -3.35
N VAL A 77 6.14 -1.33 -3.15
CA VAL A 77 4.89 -1.59 -3.88
C VAL A 77 4.73 -0.46 -4.90
N ILE A 78 4.69 -0.80 -6.18
CA ILE A 78 4.49 0.15 -7.28
C ILE A 78 3.29 -0.32 -8.07
N GLY A 79 2.34 0.55 -8.34
CA GLY A 79 1.15 0.20 -9.11
C GLY A 79 0.79 1.25 -10.15
N ALA A 80 0.28 0.81 -11.28
CA ALA A 80 -0.21 1.64 -12.39
C ALA A 80 -1.52 1.11 -12.95
N VAL A 81 -2.27 2.01 -13.60
CA VAL A 81 -3.51 1.68 -14.30
C VAL A 81 -3.42 2.21 -15.72
N GLU A 82 -3.21 1.32 -16.68
CA GLU A 82 -3.14 1.68 -18.10
C GLU A 82 -4.35 1.10 -18.83
N ASP A 83 -5.16 1.94 -19.46
CA ASP A 83 -6.37 1.55 -20.19
C ASP A 83 -7.33 0.66 -19.35
N GLY A 84 -7.41 0.92 -18.04
CA GLY A 84 -8.23 0.17 -17.10
C GLY A 84 -7.60 -1.15 -16.61
N ALA A 85 -6.44 -1.52 -17.12
CA ALA A 85 -5.67 -2.67 -16.64
C ALA A 85 -4.74 -2.26 -15.51
N VAL A 86 -4.80 -2.99 -14.39
CA VAL A 86 -3.97 -2.75 -13.21
C VAL A 86 -2.73 -3.62 -13.28
N THR A 87 -1.56 -3.01 -13.09
CA THR A 87 -0.29 -3.72 -12.90
C THR A 87 0.31 -3.30 -11.57
N VAL A 88 0.78 -4.26 -10.80
CA VAL A 88 1.49 -4.03 -9.55
C VAL A 88 2.82 -4.76 -9.58
N TRP A 89 3.88 -4.07 -9.19
CA TRP A 89 5.23 -4.61 -9.10
C TRP A 89 5.66 -4.66 -7.64
N ASP A 90 6.25 -5.79 -7.29
CA ASP A 90 7.00 -6.03 -6.07
C ASP A 90 8.47 -5.80 -6.37
N ALA A 91 9.11 -4.87 -5.66
CA ALA A 91 10.43 -4.40 -6.04
C ALA A 91 11.28 -4.02 -4.83
N TYR A 92 12.59 -4.06 -4.98
CA TYR A 92 13.54 -3.80 -3.91
C TYR A 92 14.55 -2.72 -4.28
N GLY A 93 14.81 -1.81 -3.34
CA GLY A 93 15.81 -0.76 -3.50
C GLY A 93 17.22 -1.28 -3.34
N THR A 94 17.97 -1.36 -4.44
CA THR A 94 19.34 -1.90 -4.46
C THR A 94 20.43 -0.86 -4.24
N ALA A 95 20.11 0.43 -4.40
CA ALA A 95 21.04 1.53 -4.17
C ALA A 95 20.30 2.81 -3.72
N PRO A 96 21.01 3.80 -3.16
CA PRO A 96 20.38 5.00 -2.62
C PRO A 96 19.74 5.91 -3.66
N THR A 97 20.23 5.89 -4.89
CA THR A 97 19.78 6.78 -5.98
C THR A 97 19.91 6.10 -7.33
N GLY A 98 19.19 6.64 -8.34
CA GLY A 98 19.18 6.14 -9.70
C GLY A 98 18.02 5.15 -9.96
N PRO A 99 17.96 4.50 -11.12
CA PRO A 99 16.95 3.47 -11.42
C PRO A 99 17.29 2.16 -10.71
N THR A 100 17.09 2.13 -9.39
CA THR A 100 17.67 1.13 -8.49
C THR A 100 16.62 0.37 -7.69
N HIS A 101 15.46 0.12 -8.30
CA HIS A 101 14.39 -0.68 -7.73
C HIS A 101 13.95 -1.78 -8.72
N PRO A 102 14.83 -2.74 -9.05
CA PRO A 102 14.43 -3.88 -9.86
C PRO A 102 13.33 -4.67 -9.15
N THR A 103 12.53 -5.42 -9.92
CA THR A 103 11.54 -6.32 -9.33
C THR A 103 12.23 -7.43 -8.57
N ASP A 104 11.62 -7.92 -7.50
CA ASP A 104 12.16 -8.99 -6.67
C ASP A 104 12.41 -10.25 -7.49
N GLU A 105 11.51 -10.59 -8.40
CA GLU A 105 11.66 -11.70 -9.34
C GLU A 105 12.91 -11.57 -10.21
N SER A 106 13.27 -10.35 -10.64
CA SER A 106 14.50 -10.11 -11.42
C SER A 106 15.79 -10.29 -10.61
N LEU A 107 15.69 -10.20 -9.28
CA LEU A 107 16.77 -10.44 -8.34
C LEU A 107 16.85 -11.91 -7.88
N GLY A 108 15.88 -12.74 -8.29
CA GLY A 108 15.77 -14.14 -7.87
C GLY A 108 14.89 -14.35 -6.65
N GLY A 109 14.16 -13.33 -6.23
CA GLY A 109 13.11 -13.39 -5.22
C GLY A 109 11.74 -13.76 -5.81
N THR A 110 10.68 -13.49 -5.08
CA THR A 110 9.30 -13.79 -5.44
C THR A 110 8.42 -12.55 -5.42
N HIS A 111 7.31 -12.60 -6.12
CA HIS A 111 6.26 -11.58 -6.05
C HIS A 111 5.31 -11.96 -4.92
N ASP A 112 5.35 -11.23 -3.82
CA ASP A 112 4.67 -11.61 -2.58
C ASP A 112 3.41 -10.77 -2.29
N ILE A 113 3.00 -9.90 -3.21
CA ILE A 113 1.72 -9.19 -3.15
C ILE A 113 0.61 -10.19 -3.47
N THR A 114 -0.18 -10.52 -2.45
CA THR A 114 -1.16 -11.62 -2.50
C THR A 114 -2.49 -11.23 -3.13
N ALA A 115 -2.82 -9.93 -3.12
CA ALA A 115 -3.99 -9.38 -3.78
C ALA A 115 -3.72 -7.94 -4.19
N PHE A 116 -4.27 -7.54 -5.31
CA PHE A 116 -4.25 -6.14 -5.75
C PHE A 116 -5.47 -5.82 -6.63
N ALA A 117 -5.88 -4.57 -6.58
CA ALA A 117 -6.88 -3.97 -7.43
C ALA A 117 -6.60 -2.48 -7.58
N GLY A 118 -7.23 -1.83 -8.53
CA GLY A 118 -7.06 -0.41 -8.71
C GLY A 118 -7.96 0.15 -9.80
N GLY A 119 -7.90 1.46 -9.93
CA GLY A 119 -8.62 2.20 -10.94
C GLY A 119 -8.03 3.59 -11.12
N GLU A 120 -8.31 4.18 -12.27
CA GLU A 120 -7.96 5.55 -12.56
C GLU A 120 -9.21 6.31 -13.00
N GLN A 121 -9.46 7.44 -12.35
CA GLN A 121 -10.58 8.30 -12.67
C GLN A 121 -10.24 9.77 -12.34
N ASP A 122 -10.58 10.67 -13.24
CA ASP A 122 -10.45 12.12 -13.05
C ASP A 122 -9.04 12.58 -12.65
N GLY A 123 -7.99 11.93 -13.17
CA GLY A 123 -6.60 12.24 -12.84
C GLY A 123 -6.13 11.71 -11.49
N VAL A 124 -6.84 10.76 -10.94
CA VAL A 124 -6.50 10.09 -9.69
C VAL A 124 -6.31 8.60 -9.93
N THR A 125 -5.13 8.10 -9.63
CA THR A 125 -4.81 6.67 -9.64
C THR A 125 -4.98 6.11 -8.23
N THR A 126 -5.77 5.05 -8.10
CA THR A 126 -5.97 4.30 -6.85
C THR A 126 -5.45 2.88 -7.03
N ILE A 127 -4.59 2.45 -6.11
CA ILE A 127 -4.07 1.08 -6.04
C ILE A 127 -4.27 0.57 -4.62
N GLU A 128 -4.88 -0.59 -4.49
CA GLU A 128 -4.99 -1.33 -3.24
C GLU A 128 -4.24 -2.65 -3.35
N VAL A 129 -3.53 -3.01 -2.28
CA VAL A 129 -2.79 -4.28 -2.20
C VAL A 129 -2.94 -4.93 -0.83
N ALA A 130 -2.76 -6.25 -0.81
CA ALA A 130 -2.50 -7.02 0.39
C ALA A 130 -1.15 -7.73 0.24
N LEU A 131 -0.32 -7.67 1.27
CA LEU A 131 0.98 -8.33 1.30
C LEU A 131 1.26 -8.88 2.71
N PRO A 132 2.04 -9.97 2.85
CA PRO A 132 2.41 -10.47 4.15
C PRO A 132 3.32 -9.48 4.88
N LEU A 133 3.20 -9.40 6.21
CA LEU A 133 4.16 -8.67 7.04
C LEU A 133 5.55 -9.32 7.01
N ASP A 134 5.62 -10.61 6.77
CA ASP A 134 6.85 -11.39 6.58
C ASP A 134 6.60 -12.44 5.49
N SER A 135 7.10 -12.21 4.29
CA SER A 135 6.99 -13.14 3.18
C SER A 135 8.03 -14.26 3.24
N GLY A 136 9.11 -14.04 3.98
CA GLY A 136 10.30 -14.91 3.96
C GLY A 136 11.20 -14.70 2.75
N ASP A 137 10.87 -13.81 1.82
CA ASP A 137 11.73 -13.43 0.70
C ASP A 137 12.91 -12.57 1.18
N ALA A 138 14.06 -12.73 0.56
CA ALA A 138 15.28 -11.98 0.91
C ALA A 138 15.19 -10.49 0.55
N TYR A 139 14.30 -10.12 -0.35
CA TYR A 139 14.08 -8.74 -0.80
C TYR A 139 12.89 -8.06 -0.12
N ASP A 140 12.17 -8.78 0.72
CA ASP A 140 11.14 -8.26 1.61
C ASP A 140 11.66 -8.14 3.04
N LYS A 141 11.52 -6.97 3.62
CA LYS A 141 11.84 -6.81 5.04
C LYS A 141 10.68 -7.26 5.91
N PRO A 142 10.91 -8.14 6.89
CA PRO A 142 9.90 -8.44 7.90
C PRO A 142 9.45 -7.16 8.61
N LEU A 143 8.16 -6.90 8.61
CA LEU A 143 7.53 -5.79 9.30
C LEU A 143 6.93 -6.29 10.61
N GLN A 144 7.32 -5.68 11.74
CA GLN A 144 6.86 -6.11 13.04
C GLN A 144 5.56 -5.38 13.41
N PRO A 145 4.49 -6.09 13.80
CA PRO A 145 3.29 -5.47 14.37
C PRO A 145 3.64 -4.51 15.52
N GLY A 146 3.00 -3.35 15.55
CA GLY A 146 3.26 -2.31 16.54
C GLY A 146 4.48 -1.42 16.23
N ALA A 147 5.27 -1.72 15.21
CA ALA A 147 6.42 -0.92 14.84
C ALA A 147 6.02 0.35 14.09
N THR A 148 6.79 1.41 14.32
CA THR A 148 6.77 2.61 13.46
C THR A 148 7.90 2.49 12.45
N ILE A 149 7.57 2.54 11.17
CA ILE A 149 8.50 2.35 10.07
C ILE A 149 8.57 3.61 9.19
N PRO A 150 9.76 3.97 8.70
CA PRO A 150 9.89 4.98 7.66
C PRO A 150 9.30 4.47 6.35
N ILE A 151 8.73 5.36 5.56
CA ILE A 151 8.29 5.09 4.20
C ILE A 151 8.76 6.20 3.27
N ILE A 152 8.94 5.85 2.00
CA ILE A 152 9.09 6.79 0.90
C ILE A 152 7.93 6.61 -0.06
N VAL A 153 7.48 7.73 -0.64
CA VAL A 153 6.29 7.78 -1.48
C VAL A 153 6.63 8.53 -2.76
N ALA A 154 6.16 8.05 -3.89
CA ALA A 154 6.37 8.73 -5.16
C ALA A 154 5.22 8.50 -6.14
N VAL A 155 5.10 9.40 -7.12
CA VAL A 155 4.23 9.28 -8.29
C VAL A 155 5.07 9.31 -9.55
N GLY A 156 4.73 8.49 -10.52
CA GLY A 156 5.39 8.40 -11.82
C GLY A 156 4.98 9.51 -12.78
N ARG A 157 5.82 9.75 -13.77
CA ARG A 157 5.51 10.63 -14.91
C ARG A 157 4.60 9.97 -15.93
N SER A 158 4.52 8.66 -15.92
CA SER A 158 3.64 7.81 -16.73
C SER A 158 3.46 6.45 -16.05
N ASP A 159 2.70 5.55 -16.66
CA ASP A 159 2.48 4.18 -16.16
C ASP A 159 3.67 3.25 -16.37
N ALA A 160 4.62 3.64 -17.21
CA ALA A 160 5.79 2.81 -17.47
C ALA A 160 6.65 2.63 -16.22
N TYR A 161 7.00 1.39 -15.91
CA TYR A 161 7.79 1.02 -14.73
C TYR A 161 9.12 1.78 -14.59
N ASP A 162 9.77 2.05 -15.69
CA ASP A 162 11.04 2.77 -15.78
C ASP A 162 10.88 4.30 -15.90
N ALA A 163 9.64 4.81 -15.91
CA ALA A 163 9.41 6.24 -15.88
C ALA A 163 9.90 6.82 -14.54
N GLY A 164 10.66 7.91 -14.62
CA GLY A 164 11.07 8.63 -13.43
C GLY A 164 9.87 9.19 -12.66
N HIS A 165 10.04 9.45 -11.37
CA HIS A 165 9.01 10.08 -10.56
C HIS A 165 8.81 11.55 -10.92
N ALA A 166 7.55 12.01 -10.88
CA ALA A 166 7.16 13.42 -11.00
C ALA A 166 7.21 14.12 -9.63
N ALA A 167 6.90 13.41 -8.55
CA ALA A 167 7.00 13.89 -7.18
C ALA A 167 7.40 12.75 -6.25
N ARG A 168 8.02 13.09 -5.13
CA ARG A 168 8.45 12.15 -4.10
C ARG A 168 8.40 12.82 -2.73
N GLY A 169 8.23 12.00 -1.70
CA GLY A 169 8.22 12.42 -0.30
C GLY A 169 8.56 11.29 0.64
N SER A 170 8.63 11.60 1.91
CA SER A 170 8.85 10.62 2.98
C SER A 170 7.90 10.87 4.13
N ALA A 171 7.59 9.81 4.85
CA ALA A 171 6.75 9.85 6.04
C ALA A 171 7.10 8.66 6.96
N THR A 172 6.34 8.49 8.02
CA THR A 172 6.36 7.30 8.85
C THR A 172 4.95 6.76 9.00
N LEU A 173 4.81 5.44 9.04
CA LEU A 173 3.56 4.80 9.43
C LEU A 173 3.78 3.89 10.65
N THR A 174 2.76 3.74 11.46
CA THR A 174 2.79 2.84 12.61
C THR A 174 1.83 1.69 12.37
N LEU A 175 2.34 0.49 12.48
CA LEU A 175 1.53 -0.74 12.37
C LEU A 175 0.78 -0.98 13.68
N ASP A 176 -0.43 -1.54 13.57
CA ASP A 176 -1.17 -1.99 14.75
C ASP A 176 -0.43 -3.14 15.44
N PRO A 177 -0.46 -3.21 16.77
CA PRO A 177 0.07 -4.37 17.49
C PRO A 177 -0.65 -5.66 17.09
N ALA A 178 0.03 -6.79 17.17
CA ALA A 178 -0.63 -8.08 17.09
C ALA A 178 -1.63 -8.22 18.25
N LEU A 179 -2.83 -8.74 17.96
CA LEU A 179 -3.87 -9.02 18.95
C LEU A 179 -3.53 -10.28 19.76
#